data_8a6e5ac6999137fb9c06e87d20ba14f6
#
_entry.id   8a6e5ac6999137fb9c06e87d20ba14f6
#
_cell.length_a   1.000
_cell.length_b   1.000
_cell.length_c   1.000
_cell.angle_alpha   90.00
_cell.angle_beta   90.00
_cell.angle_gamma   90.00
#
_symmetry.space_group_name_H-M   'P 1'
#
loop_
_entity.id
_entity.type
_entity.pdbx_description
1 polymer ?
#
loop_
_entity_poly.entity_id
_entity_poly.type
_entity_poly.pdbx_seq_one_letter_code
_entity_poly.pdbx_strand_id
1 'polypeptide(L)'
;PTYATPAKLIYEWKDYLPEHFATPFAGHESLPPWAVVSLCNWNGGAAKKLSFKAADVPGLPKADAYAAFEVKTQKFLGVFKPGDSIEQELAAHAARVIRLTPLAEEGRYLIGTDLNLSCGMEIKSVSGRTATVRDEVRPHEAKCTFLLWKGGEGAVDPGP
;
A
#
# COMPACT_ATOMS: atom_id res chain seq x y z
N PRO A 1 12.74 -14.64 -10.54
CA PRO A 1 11.41 -14.17 -10.94
C PRO A 1 11.21 -12.74 -10.46
N THR A 2 10.84 -11.83 -11.37
CA THR A 2 10.51 -10.44 -11.04
C THR A 2 9.07 -10.42 -10.55
N TYR A 3 8.87 -10.21 -9.27
CA TYR A 3 7.54 -10.18 -8.64
C TYR A 3 6.85 -8.81 -8.75
N ALA A 4 7.55 -7.78 -9.19
CA ALA A 4 7.02 -6.45 -9.36
C ALA A 4 7.05 -6.03 -10.84
N THR A 5 5.99 -5.39 -11.30
CA THR A 5 6.00 -4.69 -12.57
C THR A 5 6.62 -3.30 -12.39
N PRO A 6 7.18 -2.70 -13.45
CA PRO A 6 7.60 -1.30 -13.39
C PRO A 6 6.48 -0.38 -12.92
N ALA A 7 6.83 0.68 -12.21
CA ALA A 7 5.88 1.70 -11.79
C ALA A 7 5.13 2.30 -12.99
N LYS A 8 3.84 2.52 -12.84
CA LYS A 8 2.97 3.09 -13.86
C LYS A 8 2.35 4.38 -13.34
N LEU A 9 2.06 5.29 -14.25
CA LEU A 9 1.27 6.47 -13.92
C LEU A 9 -0.16 6.06 -13.60
N ILE A 10 -0.75 6.65 -12.56
CA ILE A 10 -2.17 6.47 -12.22
C ILE A 10 -3.02 7.38 -13.10
N TYR A 11 -2.60 8.63 -13.24
CA TYR A 11 -3.29 9.63 -14.06
C TYR A 11 -2.41 10.09 -15.22
N GLU A 12 -3.04 10.53 -16.29
CA GLU A 12 -2.34 11.15 -17.40
C GLU A 12 -1.58 12.37 -16.94
N TRP A 13 -0.37 12.48 -17.42
CA TRP A 13 0.52 13.58 -17.09
C TRP A 13 0.12 14.81 -17.90
N LYS A 14 -0.22 15.88 -17.20
CA LYS A 14 -0.54 17.18 -17.81
C LYS A 14 0.56 18.22 -17.62
N ASP A 15 1.38 18.02 -16.60
CA ASP A 15 2.47 18.91 -16.21
C ASP A 15 3.84 18.24 -16.39
N TYR A 16 4.89 19.02 -16.19
CA TYR A 16 6.27 18.59 -16.44
C TYR A 16 6.74 17.41 -15.58
N LEU A 17 6.17 17.22 -14.40
CA LEU A 17 6.53 16.14 -13.47
C LEU A 17 5.28 15.41 -12.96
N PRO A 18 5.20 14.09 -13.19
CA PRO A 18 4.07 13.30 -12.69
C PRO A 18 4.08 13.19 -11.17
N GLU A 19 2.90 13.24 -10.56
CA GLU A 19 2.72 13.26 -9.11
C GLU A 19 2.21 11.95 -8.53
N HIS A 20 1.66 11.07 -9.37
CA HIS A 20 1.01 9.83 -8.97
C HIS A 20 1.59 8.64 -9.73
N PHE A 21 2.17 7.71 -8.98
CA PHE A 21 2.72 6.47 -9.52
C PHE A 21 2.13 5.26 -8.80
N ALA A 22 2.01 4.15 -9.49
CA ALA A 22 1.65 2.88 -8.89
C ALA A 22 2.58 1.75 -9.34
N THR A 23 2.95 0.90 -8.40
CA THR A 23 3.65 -0.35 -8.66
C THR A 23 2.77 -1.50 -8.19
N PRO A 24 2.09 -2.22 -9.10
CA PRO A 24 1.32 -3.40 -8.74
C PRO A 24 2.25 -4.60 -8.51
N PHE A 25 1.87 -5.42 -7.55
CA PHE A 25 2.51 -6.70 -7.22
C PHE A 25 1.50 -7.82 -7.41
N ALA A 26 1.89 -8.86 -8.13
CA ALA A 26 1.00 -9.98 -8.47
C ALA A 26 0.59 -10.85 -7.27
N GLY A 27 1.19 -10.61 -6.12
CA GLY A 27 1.08 -11.51 -4.98
C GLY A 27 2.08 -12.65 -5.07
N HIS A 28 2.26 -13.36 -3.99
CA HIS A 28 3.08 -14.57 -3.94
C HIS A 28 2.71 -15.41 -2.70
N GLU A 29 2.83 -16.73 -2.84
CA GLU A 29 2.60 -17.68 -1.74
C GLU A 29 1.29 -17.39 -0.99
N SER A 30 1.37 -16.91 0.26
CA SER A 30 0.22 -16.60 1.11
C SER A 30 -0.21 -15.12 1.07
N LEU A 31 0.40 -14.29 0.22
CA LEU A 31 0.04 -12.88 0.07
C LEU A 31 -0.79 -12.67 -1.20
N PRO A 32 -2.02 -12.14 -1.08
CA PRO A 32 -2.79 -11.72 -2.23
C PRO A 32 -2.09 -10.57 -2.98
N PRO A 33 -2.45 -10.28 -4.22
CA PRO A 33 -1.93 -9.13 -4.95
C PRO A 33 -2.20 -7.82 -4.20
N TRP A 34 -1.26 -6.87 -4.32
CA TRP A 34 -1.39 -5.51 -3.77
C TRP A 34 -0.77 -4.48 -4.70
N ALA A 35 -0.91 -3.21 -4.37
CA ALA A 35 -0.16 -2.15 -5.04
C ALA A 35 0.48 -1.20 -4.03
N VAL A 36 1.56 -0.57 -4.45
CA VAL A 36 2.18 0.56 -3.76
C VAL A 36 1.99 1.80 -4.60
N VAL A 37 1.32 2.81 -4.05
CA VAL A 37 1.09 4.11 -4.66
C VAL A 37 2.06 5.11 -4.06
N SER A 38 2.78 5.83 -4.92
CA SER A 38 3.66 6.93 -4.52
C SER A 38 3.06 8.25 -4.98
N LEU A 39 2.90 9.17 -4.04
CA LEU A 39 2.49 10.56 -4.28
C LEU A 39 3.68 11.47 -4.08
N CYS A 40 3.92 12.39 -5.01
CA CYS A 40 5.07 13.28 -4.99
C CYS A 40 4.62 14.74 -5.17
N ASN A 41 4.95 15.59 -4.20
CA ASN A 41 4.80 17.04 -4.35
C ASN A 41 6.14 17.63 -4.81
N TRP A 42 6.24 17.95 -6.08
CA TRP A 42 7.43 18.57 -6.67
C TRP A 42 7.54 20.07 -6.43
N ASN A 43 6.48 20.72 -5.91
CA ASN A 43 6.48 22.15 -5.64
C ASN A 43 7.45 22.47 -4.49
N GLY A 44 8.38 23.37 -4.75
CA GLY A 44 9.40 23.82 -3.78
C GLY A 44 8.90 24.85 -2.78
N GLY A 45 7.74 25.46 -3.00
CA GLY A 45 7.29 26.63 -2.22
C GLY A 45 6.05 26.39 -1.36
N ALA A 46 5.28 25.33 -1.59
CA ALA A 46 3.99 25.16 -0.91
C ALA A 46 3.64 23.68 -0.67
N ALA A 47 2.89 23.45 0.40
CA ALA A 47 2.20 22.18 0.60
C ALA A 47 1.14 21.96 -0.49
N LYS A 48 0.90 20.71 -0.84
CA LYS A 48 -0.09 20.30 -1.84
C LYS A 48 -0.91 19.13 -1.33
N LYS A 49 -2.21 19.20 -1.57
CA LYS A 49 -3.13 18.07 -1.34
C LYS A 49 -3.22 17.25 -2.61
N LEU A 50 -2.85 15.99 -2.54
CA LEU A 50 -2.95 15.02 -3.62
C LEU A 50 -3.93 13.94 -3.24
N SER A 51 -4.64 13.41 -4.22
CA SER A 51 -5.62 12.35 -4.01
C SER A 51 -5.66 11.38 -5.17
N PHE A 52 -6.08 10.16 -4.90
CA PHE A 52 -6.33 9.13 -5.91
C PHE A 52 -7.45 8.20 -5.44
N LYS A 53 -7.96 7.37 -6.36
CA LYS A 53 -8.95 6.34 -6.05
C LYS A 53 -8.34 4.96 -6.28
N ALA A 54 -8.72 3.97 -5.47
CA ALA A 54 -8.24 2.61 -5.66
C ALA A 54 -8.64 2.02 -7.03
N ALA A 55 -9.82 2.40 -7.53
CA ALA A 55 -10.31 1.98 -8.84
C ALA A 55 -9.42 2.43 -10.01
N ASP A 56 -8.67 3.51 -9.85
CA ASP A 56 -7.81 4.09 -10.89
C ASP A 56 -6.38 3.49 -10.87
N VAL A 57 -6.05 2.65 -9.87
CA VAL A 57 -4.70 2.09 -9.70
C VAL A 57 -4.46 0.94 -10.69
N PRO A 58 -3.54 1.11 -11.66
CA PRO A 58 -3.30 0.11 -12.70
C PRO A 58 -2.79 -1.21 -12.13
N GLY A 59 -3.41 -2.33 -12.53
CA GLY A 59 -2.99 -3.67 -12.14
C GLY A 59 -3.35 -4.09 -10.71
N LEU A 60 -4.04 -3.24 -9.95
CA LEU A 60 -4.64 -3.62 -8.67
C LEU A 60 -5.91 -4.44 -8.93
N PRO A 61 -6.08 -5.62 -8.32
CA PRO A 61 -7.31 -6.40 -8.47
C PRO A 61 -8.53 -5.64 -7.98
N LYS A 62 -9.67 -5.86 -8.66
CA LYS A 62 -10.94 -5.31 -8.22
C LYS A 62 -11.39 -5.99 -6.93
N ALA A 63 -11.84 -5.20 -5.98
CA ALA A 63 -12.41 -5.64 -4.70
C ALA A 63 -13.47 -4.62 -4.24
N ASP A 64 -14.32 -5.02 -3.32
CA ASP A 64 -15.36 -4.15 -2.76
C ASP A 64 -14.79 -3.09 -1.81
N ALA A 65 -13.63 -3.38 -1.24
CA ALA A 65 -12.92 -2.47 -0.35
C ALA A 65 -11.39 -2.64 -0.45
N TYR A 66 -10.66 -1.62 -0.02
CA TYR A 66 -9.21 -1.58 -0.02
C TYR A 66 -8.70 -1.00 1.30
N ALA A 67 -7.79 -1.71 1.95
CA ALA A 67 -7.04 -1.16 3.07
C ALA A 67 -5.90 -0.28 2.55
N ALA A 68 -5.79 0.94 3.06
CA ALA A 68 -4.71 1.87 2.74
C ALA A 68 -3.79 2.04 3.96
N PHE A 69 -2.48 1.91 3.74
CA PHE A 69 -1.45 1.98 4.78
C PHE A 69 -0.27 2.85 4.31
N GLU A 70 0.04 3.90 5.06
CA GLU A 70 1.20 4.76 4.77
C GLU A 70 2.47 4.12 5.30
N VAL A 71 3.39 3.80 4.39
CA VAL A 71 4.54 2.93 4.65
C VAL A 71 5.61 3.61 5.50
N LYS A 72 5.89 4.90 5.30
CA LYS A 72 6.97 5.60 6.00
C LYS A 72 6.65 5.89 7.46
N THR A 73 5.41 6.30 7.73
CA THR A 73 4.96 6.63 9.09
C THR A 73 4.30 5.43 9.79
N GLN A 74 4.18 4.29 9.10
CA GLN A 74 3.53 3.09 9.60
C GLN A 74 2.10 3.34 10.08
N LYS A 75 1.35 4.15 9.31
CA LYS A 75 0.01 4.58 9.67
C LYS A 75 -1.06 3.90 8.82
N PHE A 76 -2.01 3.25 9.46
CA PHE A 76 -3.24 2.83 8.82
C PHE A 76 -4.10 4.05 8.50
N LEU A 77 -4.45 4.23 7.23
CA LEU A 77 -5.23 5.36 6.75
C LEU A 77 -6.74 5.08 6.76
N GLY A 78 -7.13 3.81 6.69
CA GLY A 78 -8.53 3.39 6.67
C GLY A 78 -8.82 2.34 5.62
N VAL A 79 -10.11 1.99 5.54
CA VAL A 79 -10.68 1.15 4.49
C VAL A 79 -11.51 2.04 3.57
N PHE A 80 -11.32 1.89 2.27
CA PHE A 80 -11.91 2.72 1.23
C PHE A 80 -12.65 1.86 0.21
N LYS A 81 -13.80 2.32 -0.26
CA LYS A 81 -14.46 1.75 -1.43
C LYS A 81 -13.67 2.11 -2.70
N PRO A 82 -13.86 1.38 -3.81
CA PRO A 82 -13.12 1.64 -5.06
C PRO A 82 -13.13 3.09 -5.53
N GLY A 83 -14.26 3.77 -5.37
CA GLY A 83 -14.47 5.15 -5.82
C GLY A 83 -14.17 6.24 -4.79
N ASP A 84 -13.84 5.87 -3.56
CA ASP A 84 -13.53 6.84 -2.51
C ASP A 84 -12.18 7.53 -2.78
N SER A 85 -12.10 8.80 -2.40
CA SER A 85 -10.87 9.59 -2.52
C SER A 85 -9.94 9.32 -1.34
N ILE A 86 -8.74 8.86 -1.62
CA ILE A 86 -7.66 8.71 -0.64
C ILE A 86 -6.78 9.96 -0.74
N GLU A 87 -6.92 10.85 0.23
CA GLU A 87 -6.28 12.17 0.23
C GLU A 87 -5.07 12.22 1.15
N GLN A 88 -4.00 12.89 0.70
CA GLN A 88 -2.80 13.15 1.48
C GLN A 88 -2.34 14.59 1.28
N GLU A 89 -2.03 15.26 2.35
CA GLU A 89 -1.34 16.55 2.30
C GLU A 89 0.18 16.34 2.38
N LEU A 90 0.89 16.86 1.39
CA LEU A 90 2.33 16.74 1.27
C LEU A 90 2.96 18.13 1.37
N ALA A 91 3.92 18.28 2.27
CA ALA A 91 4.78 19.46 2.30
C ALA A 91 5.53 19.64 0.96
N ALA A 92 6.14 20.80 0.77
CA ALA A 92 7.02 21.04 -0.37
C ALA A 92 8.11 19.95 -0.46
N HIS A 93 8.37 19.44 -1.66
CA HIS A 93 9.34 18.36 -1.93
C HIS A 93 9.12 17.06 -1.14
N ALA A 94 7.92 16.82 -0.65
CA ALA A 94 7.60 15.61 0.09
C ALA A 94 7.02 14.50 -0.80
N ALA A 95 7.20 13.25 -0.35
CA ALA A 95 6.56 12.09 -0.94
C ALA A 95 5.84 11.27 0.14
N ARG A 96 4.76 10.60 -0.27
CA ARG A 96 4.05 9.57 0.50
C ARG A 96 4.06 8.27 -0.27
N VAL A 97 4.22 7.18 0.46
CA VAL A 97 4.19 5.82 -0.09
C VAL A 97 3.06 5.07 0.62
N ILE A 98 2.07 4.64 -0.15
CA ILE A 98 0.84 4.05 0.37
C ILE A 98 0.69 2.65 -0.22
N ARG A 99 0.64 1.63 0.63
CA ARG A 99 0.22 0.30 0.21
C ARG A 99 -1.30 0.24 0.14
N LEU A 100 -1.82 -0.34 -0.94
CA LEU A 100 -3.22 -0.72 -1.09
C LEU A 100 -3.35 -2.23 -1.12
N THR A 101 -4.14 -2.76 -0.21
CA THR A 101 -4.44 -4.20 -0.13
C THR A 101 -5.92 -4.41 -0.44
N PRO A 102 -6.26 -5.14 -1.53
CA PRO A 102 -7.64 -5.51 -1.82
C PRO A 102 -8.20 -6.41 -0.72
N LEU A 103 -9.44 -6.15 -0.30
CA LEU A 103 -10.17 -6.91 0.72
C LEU A 103 -11.34 -7.62 0.01
N ALA A 104 -11.11 -8.86 -0.43
CA ALA A 104 -12.08 -9.63 -1.20
C ALA A 104 -12.99 -10.48 -0.31
N GLU A 105 -12.46 -11.03 0.78
CA GLU A 105 -13.16 -11.94 1.68
C GLU A 105 -12.90 -11.55 3.13
N GLU A 106 -13.73 -12.05 4.04
CA GLU A 106 -13.45 -11.90 5.46
C GLU A 106 -12.16 -12.64 5.83
N GLY A 107 -11.32 -12.01 6.64
CA GLY A 107 -10.04 -12.60 6.99
C GLY A 107 -9.04 -11.63 7.56
N ARG A 108 -7.83 -12.13 7.74
CA ARG A 108 -6.71 -11.32 8.20
C ARG A 108 -5.77 -11.04 7.04
N TYR A 109 -5.46 -9.77 6.85
CA TYR A 109 -4.61 -9.27 5.78
C TYR A 109 -3.36 -8.61 6.35
N LEU A 110 -2.19 -8.91 5.79
CA LEU A 110 -1.01 -8.10 5.99
C LEU A 110 -1.18 -6.81 5.20
N ILE A 111 -1.25 -5.68 5.90
CA ILE A 111 -1.45 -4.36 5.28
C ILE A 111 -0.19 -3.49 5.28
N GLY A 112 0.80 -3.80 6.10
CA GLY A 112 2.03 -3.02 6.20
C GLY A 112 3.19 -3.76 6.82
N THR A 113 4.40 -3.39 6.41
CA THR A 113 5.67 -3.76 7.08
C THR A 113 6.58 -2.53 7.10
N ASP A 114 7.55 -2.50 8.01
CA ASP A 114 8.59 -1.49 8.08
C ASP A 114 9.91 -1.93 7.42
N LEU A 115 9.92 -3.12 6.82
CA LEU A 115 11.12 -3.73 6.24
C LEU A 115 11.54 -3.10 4.91
N ASN A 116 10.57 -2.81 4.05
CA ASN A 116 10.84 -2.33 2.69
C ASN A 116 9.66 -1.52 2.14
N LEU A 117 9.95 -0.61 1.21
CA LEU A 117 8.93 0.20 0.53
C LEU A 117 7.98 -0.62 -0.37
N SER A 118 8.36 -1.83 -0.76
CA SER A 118 7.47 -2.78 -1.45
C SER A 118 6.34 -3.26 -0.56
N CYS A 119 6.59 -3.23 0.75
CA CYS A 119 5.64 -3.51 1.81
C CYS A 119 4.98 -4.90 1.66
N GLY A 120 5.80 -5.93 1.36
CA GLY A 120 5.32 -7.30 1.19
C GLY A 120 6.26 -8.23 0.42
N MET A 121 7.13 -7.73 -0.45
CA MET A 121 8.06 -8.58 -1.22
C MET A 121 9.09 -9.30 -0.35
N GLU A 122 9.42 -8.73 0.78
CA GLU A 122 10.30 -9.27 1.81
C GLU A 122 9.67 -10.41 2.61
N ILE A 123 8.36 -10.58 2.53
CA ILE A 123 7.63 -11.62 3.25
C ILE A 123 7.61 -12.90 2.43
N LYS A 124 8.00 -14.01 3.02
CA LYS A 124 7.96 -15.33 2.43
C LYS A 124 6.56 -15.96 2.59
N SER A 125 6.02 -15.90 3.80
CA SER A 125 4.70 -16.45 4.08
C SER A 125 4.04 -15.74 5.26
N VAL A 126 2.71 -15.85 5.33
CA VAL A 126 1.89 -15.35 6.43
C VAL A 126 1.02 -16.50 6.96
N SER A 127 1.04 -16.70 8.28
CA SER A 127 0.18 -17.66 8.95
C SER A 127 -0.37 -17.06 10.24
N GLY A 128 -1.66 -16.83 10.28
CA GLY A 128 -2.32 -16.14 11.40
C GLY A 128 -1.75 -14.73 11.61
N ARG A 129 -1.03 -14.51 12.71
CA ARG A 129 -0.36 -13.24 13.08
C ARG A 129 1.16 -13.27 12.83
N THR A 130 1.66 -14.33 12.25
CA THR A 130 3.09 -14.51 12.01
C THR A 130 3.41 -14.29 10.54
N ALA A 131 4.37 -13.43 10.27
CA ALA A 131 4.96 -13.26 8.95
C ALA A 131 6.39 -13.82 8.98
N THR A 132 6.70 -14.71 8.05
CA THR A 132 8.05 -15.23 7.85
C THR A 132 8.74 -14.36 6.80
N VAL A 133 9.90 -13.83 7.15
CA VAL A 133 10.72 -12.99 6.26
C VAL A 133 11.61 -13.87 5.39
N ARG A 134 11.94 -13.43 4.18
CA ARG A 134 12.89 -14.12 3.29
C ARG A 134 14.30 -14.07 3.85
N ASP A 135 15.07 -15.12 3.61
CA ASP A 135 16.42 -15.27 4.18
C ASP A 135 17.41 -14.19 3.71
N GLU A 136 17.17 -13.58 2.54
CA GLU A 136 17.99 -12.50 1.99
C GLU A 136 17.76 -11.16 2.72
N VAL A 137 16.69 -11.04 3.47
CA VAL A 137 16.38 -9.84 4.26
C VAL A 137 17.06 -9.96 5.62
N ARG A 138 18.02 -9.07 5.89
CA ARG A 138 18.66 -9.04 7.23
C ARG A 138 17.66 -8.51 8.24
N PRO A 139 17.23 -9.30 9.21
CA PRO A 139 16.26 -8.86 10.19
C PRO A 139 16.91 -7.87 11.17
N HIS A 140 16.36 -6.68 11.23
CA HIS A 140 16.24 -5.91 12.48
C HIS A 140 14.86 -6.21 13.07
N GLU A 141 14.54 -5.73 14.22
CA GLU A 141 13.18 -5.87 14.78
C GLU A 141 12.15 -5.32 13.79
N ALA A 142 11.49 -6.23 13.10
CA ALA A 142 10.56 -5.89 12.03
C ALA A 142 9.14 -5.82 12.58
N LYS A 143 8.40 -4.78 12.16
CA LYS A 143 6.97 -4.65 12.47
C LYS A 143 6.13 -5.02 11.26
N CYS A 144 5.16 -5.89 11.49
CA CYS A 144 4.13 -6.21 10.51
C CYS A 144 2.78 -5.73 11.05
N THR A 145 2.01 -5.03 10.21
CA THR A 145 0.68 -4.56 10.56
C THR A 145 -0.37 -5.41 9.86
N PHE A 146 -1.30 -5.94 10.63
CA PHE A 146 -2.41 -6.76 10.14
C PHE A 146 -3.74 -6.02 10.29
N LEU A 147 -4.65 -6.27 9.37
CA LEU A 147 -6.05 -5.88 9.42
C LEU A 147 -6.91 -7.13 9.55
N LEU A 148 -7.80 -7.15 10.53
CA LEU A 148 -8.90 -8.10 10.59
C LEU A 148 -10.11 -7.49 9.86
N TRP A 149 -10.43 -8.05 8.71
CA TRP A 149 -11.56 -7.63 7.90
C TRP A 149 -12.76 -8.55 8.14
N LYS A 150 -13.92 -7.97 8.44
CA LYS A 150 -15.18 -8.68 8.73
C LYS A 150 -16.33 -8.21 7.84
N GLY A 151 -16.06 -7.93 6.58
CA GLY A 151 -17.08 -7.45 5.65
C GLY A 151 -17.72 -6.12 6.10
N GLY A 152 -17.45 -5.01 5.41
CA GLY A 152 -18.00 -3.69 5.77
C GLY A 152 -17.29 -2.95 6.90
N GLU A 153 -16.73 -3.64 7.87
CA GLU A 153 -15.95 -3.04 8.97
C GLU A 153 -14.57 -3.69 9.10
N GLY A 154 -13.54 -2.86 9.19
CA GLY A 154 -12.16 -3.29 9.37
C GLY A 154 -11.58 -2.69 10.66
N ALA A 155 -10.92 -3.51 11.45
CA ALA A 155 -10.15 -3.06 12.61
C ALA A 155 -8.69 -3.46 12.44
N VAL A 156 -7.77 -2.54 12.74
CA VAL A 156 -6.35 -2.88 12.82
C VAL A 156 -6.17 -3.86 13.97
N ASP A 157 -5.54 -4.98 13.66
CA ASP A 157 -5.15 -5.95 14.67
C ASP A 157 -3.95 -5.38 15.44
N PRO A 158 -4.08 -5.08 16.74
CA PRO A 158 -3.03 -4.39 17.49
C PRO A 158 -1.73 -5.20 17.66
N GLY A 159 -1.71 -6.43 17.12
CA GLY A 159 -0.54 -7.31 17.30
C GLY A 159 -0.41 -7.88 18.73
N PRO A 160 0.53 -8.75 18.94
CA PRO A 160 0.90 -9.15 20.29
C PRO A 160 1.62 -8.03 21.01
#